data_530d483a0bd9c54c2434b4e54ad9e401
#
_entry.id   530d483a0bd9c54c2434b4e54ad9e401
#
_cell.length_a   1.000
_cell.length_b   1.000
_cell.length_c   1.000
_cell.angle_alpha   90.00
_cell.angle_beta   90.00
_cell.angle_gamma   90.00
#
_symmetry.space_group_name_H-M   'P 1'
#
loop_
_entity.id
_entity.type
_entity.pdbx_description
1 polymer ?
#
loop_
_entity_poly.entity_id
_entity_poly.type
_entity_poly.pdbx_seq_one_letter_code
_entity_poly.pdbx_strand_id
1 'polypeptide(L)'
;GKHLGPQRISAELNISRMSVRRIAKEDLNLTSFRRVPAQIISDAVCQKRLECSSALLRRLKVHDTKRVFFTDEKNFYLNPPISNQNNRVWSSFKKVDVRPDRLIVECEKFAPHVLVSAGVCFGGKGRLHFVDEKAKVDAAYYVGRLLPELIADCKRLLPAGFIFQQDGAPAHTARLAQDWLNVNCPGFIEKDQWPPNSPDLNPLDYHVWGAMLEKYHNLRPKPKTIRELKVALELVWEDLPQEPINKAIKNFTKRLRTCVETGGGHIEHKL
;
A
#
# COMPACT_ATOMS: atom_id res chain seq x y z
N GLY A 1 9.72 -0.11 29.25
CA GLY A 1 9.91 -1.45 29.82
C GLY A 1 10.49 -2.38 28.78
N LYS A 2 11.45 -3.27 29.14
CA LYS A 2 12.01 -4.27 28.22
C LYS A 2 10.90 -5.29 27.91
N HIS A 3 10.52 -5.41 26.64
CA HIS A 3 9.57 -6.44 26.21
C HIS A 3 10.25 -7.82 26.23
N LEU A 4 9.90 -8.66 27.16
CA LEU A 4 10.39 -10.01 27.27
C LEU A 4 9.44 -10.99 26.58
N GLY A 5 9.93 -11.72 25.58
CA GLY A 5 9.15 -12.81 24.96
C GLY A 5 9.03 -14.03 25.90
N PRO A 6 8.05 -14.93 25.69
CA PRO A 6 7.82 -16.10 26.54
C PRO A 6 9.05 -16.98 26.75
N GLN A 7 9.98 -17.01 25.79
CA GLN A 7 11.24 -17.74 25.91
C GLN A 7 12.16 -17.15 26.96
N ARG A 8 12.27 -15.83 27.01
CA ARG A 8 13.14 -15.13 27.94
C ARG A 8 12.56 -15.15 29.34
N ILE A 9 11.24 -14.95 29.47
CA ILE A 9 10.53 -15.10 30.75
C ILE A 9 10.67 -16.53 31.31
N SER A 10 10.53 -17.55 30.45
CA SER A 10 10.74 -18.95 30.80
C SER A 10 12.13 -19.21 31.37
N ALA A 11 13.16 -18.62 30.74
CA ALA A 11 14.55 -18.76 31.18
C ALA A 11 14.79 -18.00 32.50
N GLU A 12 14.27 -16.80 32.67
CA GLU A 12 14.45 -15.96 33.86
C GLU A 12 13.72 -16.55 35.10
N LEU A 13 12.55 -17.13 34.89
CA LEU A 13 11.73 -17.72 35.98
C LEU A 13 11.94 -19.24 36.18
N ASN A 14 12.77 -19.86 35.35
CA ASN A 14 13.01 -21.31 35.34
C ASN A 14 11.74 -22.16 35.30
N ILE A 15 10.75 -21.75 34.52
CA ILE A 15 9.50 -22.46 34.28
C ILE A 15 9.29 -22.75 32.80
N SER A 16 8.43 -23.72 32.48
CA SER A 16 8.19 -24.08 31.06
C SER A 16 7.54 -22.94 30.27
N ARG A 17 7.82 -22.86 28.96
CA ARG A 17 7.16 -21.90 28.05
C ARG A 17 5.63 -22.06 28.05
N MET A 18 5.15 -23.28 28.22
CA MET A 18 3.73 -23.58 28.31
C MET A 18 3.12 -22.99 29.58
N SER A 19 3.84 -23.11 30.70
CA SER A 19 3.42 -22.48 31.96
C SER A 19 3.37 -20.98 31.87
N VAL A 20 4.40 -20.32 31.25
CA VAL A 20 4.39 -18.88 31.00
C VAL A 20 3.17 -18.46 30.17
N ARG A 21 2.85 -19.21 29.11
CA ARG A 21 1.68 -18.90 28.25
C ARG A 21 0.37 -19.09 28.97
N ARG A 22 0.25 -20.16 29.80
CA ARG A 22 -0.94 -20.42 30.59
C ARG A 22 -1.18 -19.31 31.59
N ILE A 23 -0.18 -18.98 32.41
CA ILE A 23 -0.23 -17.88 33.37
C ILE A 23 -0.63 -16.57 32.69
N ALA A 24 0.03 -16.23 31.57
CA ALA A 24 -0.31 -15.02 30.85
C ALA A 24 -1.77 -14.98 30.39
N LYS A 25 -2.29 -16.10 29.85
CA LYS A 25 -3.64 -16.18 29.30
C LYS A 25 -4.72 -16.37 30.35
N GLU A 26 -4.52 -17.30 31.30
CA GLU A 26 -5.55 -17.76 32.25
C GLU A 26 -5.53 -16.94 33.56
N ASP A 27 -4.33 -16.65 34.10
CA ASP A 27 -4.23 -15.96 35.38
C ASP A 27 -4.16 -14.43 35.21
N LEU A 28 -3.46 -13.94 34.15
CA LEU A 28 -3.27 -12.51 33.91
C LEU A 28 -4.17 -11.96 32.81
N ASN A 29 -4.97 -12.78 32.13
CA ASN A 29 -5.88 -12.45 31.05
C ASN A 29 -5.20 -11.60 29.93
N LEU A 30 -3.92 -11.90 29.64
CA LEU A 30 -3.14 -11.19 28.62
C LEU A 30 -3.30 -11.82 27.24
N THR A 31 -3.53 -10.99 26.24
CA THR A 31 -3.55 -11.40 24.83
C THR A 31 -2.24 -11.00 24.15
N SER A 32 -1.66 -11.93 23.38
CA SER A 32 -0.44 -11.68 22.63
C SER A 32 -0.77 -11.07 21.27
N PHE A 33 -0.34 -9.84 21.06
CA PHE A 33 -0.44 -9.15 19.77
C PHE A 33 0.90 -9.16 19.03
N ARG A 34 0.84 -9.27 17.72
CA ARG A 34 2.01 -9.17 16.88
C ARG A 34 2.32 -7.70 16.61
N ARG A 35 3.60 -7.32 16.76
CA ARG A 35 4.07 -6.01 16.32
C ARG A 35 4.18 -5.97 14.80
N VAL A 36 3.63 -4.92 14.21
CA VAL A 36 3.74 -4.63 12.78
C VAL A 36 4.81 -3.54 12.61
N PRO A 37 5.79 -3.74 11.72
CA PRO A 37 6.71 -2.67 11.37
C PRO A 37 5.93 -1.51 10.74
N ALA A 38 6.18 -0.30 11.22
CA ALA A 38 5.59 0.91 10.69
C ALA A 38 6.68 1.97 10.46
N GLN A 39 6.45 2.88 9.53
CA GLN A 39 7.36 3.99 9.29
C GLN A 39 7.37 4.92 10.50
N ILE A 40 8.55 5.46 10.87
CA ILE A 40 8.63 6.46 11.93
C ILE A 40 7.96 7.74 11.46
N ILE A 41 6.98 8.23 12.23
CA ILE A 41 6.29 9.49 11.99
C ILE A 41 6.74 10.45 13.09
N SER A 42 7.34 11.60 12.71
CA SER A 42 7.71 12.65 13.66
C SER A 42 6.49 13.44 14.13
N ASP A 43 6.59 14.11 15.27
CA ASP A 43 5.51 14.95 15.82
C ASP A 43 5.02 16.00 14.82
N ALA A 44 5.94 16.64 14.10
CA ALA A 44 5.61 17.61 13.05
C ALA A 44 4.79 16.97 11.91
N VAL A 45 5.12 15.73 11.51
CA VAL A 45 4.36 14.98 10.50
C VAL A 45 2.99 14.57 11.07
N CYS A 46 2.90 14.12 12.33
CA CYS A 46 1.63 13.83 12.98
C CYS A 46 0.71 15.06 12.97
N GLN A 47 1.21 16.22 13.37
CA GLN A 47 0.46 17.46 13.37
C GLN A 47 -0.05 17.81 11.95
N LYS A 48 0.80 17.75 10.94
CA LYS A 48 0.40 18.02 9.55
C LYS A 48 -0.63 16.99 9.04
N ARG A 49 -0.47 15.71 9.36
CA ARG A 49 -1.45 14.66 9.03
C ARG A 49 -2.81 14.95 9.67
N LEU A 50 -2.83 15.36 10.94
CA LEU A 50 -4.05 15.75 11.66
C LEU A 50 -4.77 16.92 10.97
N GLU A 51 -4.04 17.97 10.64
CA GLU A 51 -4.55 19.16 9.95
C GLU A 51 -5.15 18.81 8.58
N CYS A 52 -4.38 18.10 7.72
CA CYS A 52 -4.82 17.70 6.40
C CYS A 52 -6.03 16.75 6.47
N SER A 53 -6.00 15.75 7.35
CA SER A 53 -7.12 14.80 7.50
C SER A 53 -8.39 15.50 7.96
N SER A 54 -8.28 16.45 8.92
CA SER A 54 -9.40 17.26 9.38
C SER A 54 -9.96 18.18 8.28
N ALA A 55 -9.09 18.77 7.45
CA ALA A 55 -9.48 19.58 6.30
C ALA A 55 -10.20 18.75 5.24
N LEU A 56 -9.66 17.55 4.90
CA LEU A 56 -10.29 16.64 3.95
C LEU A 56 -11.66 16.16 4.43
N LEU A 57 -11.83 15.86 5.73
CA LEU A 57 -13.13 15.47 6.30
C LEU A 57 -14.16 16.60 6.20
N ARG A 58 -13.75 17.86 6.33
CA ARG A 58 -14.65 19.02 6.15
C ARG A 58 -15.01 19.23 4.67
N ARG A 59 -14.02 19.07 3.77
CA ARG A 59 -14.18 19.29 2.33
C ARG A 59 -14.96 18.18 1.64
N LEU A 60 -14.62 16.90 1.92
CA LEU A 60 -15.18 15.74 1.26
C LEU A 60 -16.33 15.16 2.06
N LYS A 61 -17.56 15.33 1.58
CA LYS A 61 -18.71 14.60 2.10
C LYS A 61 -18.66 13.14 1.65
N VAL A 62 -19.47 12.28 2.29
CA VAL A 62 -19.50 10.83 1.98
C VAL A 62 -19.75 10.54 0.50
N HIS A 63 -20.59 11.33 -0.17
CA HIS A 63 -20.84 11.16 -1.61
C HIS A 63 -19.67 11.61 -2.50
N ASP A 64 -18.88 12.61 -2.04
CA ASP A 64 -17.74 13.09 -2.81
C ASP A 64 -16.61 12.07 -2.88
N THR A 65 -16.47 11.20 -1.85
CA THR A 65 -15.49 10.12 -1.84
C THR A 65 -15.65 9.18 -3.05
N LYS A 66 -16.87 8.99 -3.54
CA LYS A 66 -17.14 8.19 -4.75
C LYS A 66 -16.63 8.84 -6.04
N ARG A 67 -16.38 10.15 -6.01
CA ARG A 67 -15.87 10.93 -7.13
C ARG A 67 -14.35 11.14 -7.06
N VAL A 68 -13.71 10.66 -5.99
CA VAL A 68 -12.26 10.71 -5.88
C VAL A 68 -11.64 9.61 -6.74
N PHE A 69 -10.71 9.99 -7.60
CA PHE A 69 -9.84 9.08 -8.32
C PHE A 69 -8.49 9.05 -7.60
N PHE A 70 -8.24 7.97 -6.90
CA PHE A 70 -7.01 7.75 -6.15
C PHE A 70 -5.93 7.21 -7.06
N THR A 71 -4.73 7.76 -7.00
CA THR A 71 -3.58 7.30 -7.80
C THR A 71 -2.38 6.95 -6.93
N ASP A 72 -1.54 6.08 -7.46
CA ASP A 72 -0.27 5.70 -6.83
C ASP A 72 0.66 5.00 -7.84
N GLU A 73 1.96 4.94 -7.52
CA GLU A 73 2.99 4.23 -8.26
C GLU A 73 3.57 3.08 -7.45
N LYS A 74 3.74 1.92 -8.11
CA LYS A 74 4.27 0.70 -7.49
C LYS A 74 5.30 0.00 -8.34
N ASN A 75 6.44 -0.36 -7.73
CA ASN A 75 7.41 -1.24 -8.35
C ASN A 75 6.97 -2.71 -8.25
N PHE A 76 6.95 -3.39 -9.39
CA PHE A 76 6.78 -4.84 -9.49
C PHE A 76 8.06 -5.47 -9.99
N TYR A 77 8.55 -6.42 -9.23
CA TYR A 77 9.80 -7.12 -9.51
C TYR A 77 9.53 -8.44 -10.23
N LEU A 78 10.39 -8.80 -11.19
CA LEU A 78 10.32 -10.08 -11.90
C LEU A 78 10.44 -11.25 -10.91
N ASN A 79 11.36 -11.11 -9.95
CA ASN A 79 11.52 -12.00 -8.81
C ASN A 79 11.20 -11.20 -7.53
N PRO A 80 9.92 -11.15 -7.13
CA PRO A 80 9.53 -10.33 -5.99
C PRO A 80 10.17 -10.86 -4.69
N PRO A 81 10.55 -9.98 -3.77
CA PRO A 81 11.09 -10.38 -2.49
C PRO A 81 10.09 -11.27 -1.75
N ILE A 82 10.58 -12.36 -1.17
CA ILE A 82 9.76 -13.35 -0.51
C ILE A 82 9.37 -12.85 0.88
N SER A 83 8.09 -12.92 1.20
CA SER A 83 7.61 -12.65 2.55
C SER A 83 8.12 -13.71 3.52
N ASN A 84 8.89 -13.32 4.54
CA ASN A 84 9.40 -14.23 5.57
C ASN A 84 8.29 -15.01 6.31
N GLN A 85 7.04 -14.55 6.28
CA GLN A 85 5.90 -15.23 6.87
C GLN A 85 5.42 -16.41 6.04
N ASN A 86 5.40 -16.23 4.71
CA ASN A 86 4.89 -17.23 3.76
C ASN A 86 5.99 -18.18 3.30
N ASN A 87 7.25 -17.88 3.64
CA ASN A 87 8.43 -18.66 3.24
C ASN A 87 8.77 -19.70 4.31
N ARG A 88 7.81 -20.55 4.67
CA ARG A 88 8.01 -21.66 5.61
C ARG A 88 7.91 -22.99 4.90
N VAL A 89 8.91 -23.84 5.09
CA VAL A 89 8.89 -25.23 4.63
C VAL A 89 8.46 -26.11 5.78
N TRP A 90 7.40 -26.86 5.59
CA TRP A 90 6.96 -27.91 6.50
C TRP A 90 7.62 -29.22 6.12
N SER A 91 8.25 -29.89 7.07
CA SER A 91 8.93 -31.17 6.87
C SER A 91 8.82 -32.01 8.14
N SER A 92 8.69 -33.33 7.96
CA SER A 92 8.84 -34.33 9.02
C SER A 92 10.31 -34.60 9.36
N PHE A 93 11.24 -34.16 8.48
CA PHE A 93 12.68 -34.34 8.67
C PHE A 93 13.29 -33.16 9.44
N LYS A 94 14.49 -33.38 10.00
CA LYS A 94 15.29 -32.28 10.56
C LYS A 94 15.72 -31.33 9.42
N LYS A 95 15.96 -30.08 9.74
CA LYS A 95 16.34 -29.06 8.73
C LYS A 95 17.52 -29.47 7.85
N VAL A 96 18.50 -30.17 8.44
CA VAL A 96 19.71 -30.65 7.73
C VAL A 96 19.43 -31.72 6.71
N ASP A 97 18.33 -32.46 6.88
CA ASP A 97 17.94 -33.56 6.00
C ASP A 97 16.93 -33.11 4.94
N VAL A 98 16.50 -31.83 4.97
CA VAL A 98 15.61 -31.25 3.95
C VAL A 98 16.45 -30.85 2.76
N ARG A 99 16.01 -31.26 1.57
CA ARG A 99 16.71 -30.93 0.31
C ARG A 99 16.95 -29.42 0.19
N PRO A 100 18.17 -29.00 -0.25
CA PRO A 100 18.52 -27.58 -0.36
C PRO A 100 17.58 -26.76 -1.24
N ASP A 101 17.09 -27.32 -2.35
CA ASP A 101 16.17 -26.68 -3.28
C ASP A 101 14.81 -26.32 -2.66
N ARG A 102 14.44 -26.95 -1.54
CA ARG A 102 13.26 -26.59 -0.76
C ARG A 102 13.51 -25.51 0.29
N LEU A 103 14.76 -25.35 0.73
CA LEU A 103 15.14 -24.43 1.81
C LEU A 103 15.78 -23.13 1.30
N ILE A 104 16.44 -23.21 0.14
CA ILE A 104 17.17 -22.09 -0.44
C ILE A 104 16.33 -21.53 -1.58
N VAL A 105 16.06 -20.22 -1.49
CA VAL A 105 15.47 -19.46 -2.58
C VAL A 105 16.51 -18.49 -3.09
N GLU A 106 16.94 -18.68 -4.31
CA GLU A 106 17.87 -17.77 -4.97
C GLU A 106 17.18 -16.42 -5.21
N CYS A 107 17.81 -15.36 -4.75
CA CYS A 107 17.34 -13.98 -4.92
C CYS A 107 18.37 -13.17 -5.67
N GLU A 108 18.01 -12.56 -6.76
CA GLU A 108 18.84 -11.58 -7.44
C GLU A 108 18.95 -10.29 -6.62
N LYS A 109 20.15 -9.79 -6.40
CA LYS A 109 20.42 -8.59 -5.61
C LYS A 109 19.82 -7.32 -6.24
N PHE A 110 19.68 -7.30 -7.57
CA PHE A 110 19.06 -6.23 -8.38
C PHE A 110 18.08 -6.83 -9.36
N ALA A 111 16.99 -7.37 -8.83
CA ALA A 111 15.96 -7.98 -9.68
C ALA A 111 15.38 -6.94 -10.65
N PRO A 112 15.24 -7.28 -11.95
CA PRO A 112 14.54 -6.42 -12.90
C PRO A 112 13.13 -6.12 -12.40
N HIS A 113 12.70 -4.87 -12.57
CA HIS A 113 11.38 -4.41 -12.12
C HIS A 113 10.77 -3.46 -13.13
N VAL A 114 9.48 -3.24 -13.00
CA VAL A 114 8.72 -2.25 -13.74
C VAL A 114 7.99 -1.35 -12.74
N LEU A 115 8.06 -0.04 -12.94
CA LEU A 115 7.25 0.92 -12.21
C LEU A 115 5.92 1.08 -12.93
N VAL A 116 4.85 0.92 -12.18
CA VAL A 116 3.47 1.00 -12.68
C VAL A 116 2.77 2.14 -11.98
N SER A 117 2.15 3.05 -12.74
CA SER A 117 1.21 4.05 -12.22
C SER A 117 -0.21 3.61 -12.55
N ALA A 118 -1.12 3.73 -11.60
CA ALA A 118 -2.52 3.39 -11.80
C ALA A 118 -3.44 4.24 -10.93
N GLY A 119 -4.72 4.22 -11.24
CA GLY A 119 -5.74 4.85 -10.42
C GLY A 119 -7.01 4.04 -10.28
N VAL A 120 -7.71 4.25 -9.16
CA VAL A 120 -8.99 3.61 -8.87
C VAL A 120 -10.01 4.61 -8.36
N CYS A 121 -11.27 4.38 -8.70
CA CYS A 121 -12.39 5.11 -8.15
C CYS A 121 -13.53 4.16 -7.78
N PHE A 122 -14.55 4.69 -7.12
CA PHE A 122 -15.75 3.92 -6.85
C PHE A 122 -16.45 3.54 -8.17
N GLY A 123 -16.54 2.25 -8.42
CA GLY A 123 -17.16 1.71 -9.63
C GLY A 123 -16.21 1.50 -10.82
N GLY A 124 -14.90 1.81 -10.69
CA GLY A 124 -13.98 1.59 -11.80
C GLY A 124 -12.50 1.57 -11.42
N LYS A 125 -11.73 0.97 -12.34
CA LYS A 125 -10.26 0.97 -12.36
C LYS A 125 -9.79 1.70 -13.62
N GLY A 126 -8.75 2.53 -13.48
CA GLY A 126 -7.98 3.04 -14.61
C GLY A 126 -7.18 1.94 -15.30
N ARG A 127 -6.47 2.29 -16.35
CA ARG A 127 -5.48 1.41 -16.98
C ARG A 127 -4.22 1.33 -16.13
N LEU A 128 -3.39 0.31 -16.35
CA LEU A 128 -2.01 0.31 -15.86
C LEU A 128 -1.14 1.12 -16.82
N HIS A 129 -0.43 2.10 -16.29
CA HIS A 129 0.52 2.90 -17.04
C HIS A 129 1.93 2.49 -16.64
N PHE A 130 2.64 1.83 -17.56
CA PHE A 130 4.02 1.39 -17.34
C PHE A 130 4.98 2.55 -17.62
N VAL A 131 5.80 2.87 -16.64
CA VAL A 131 6.87 3.84 -16.80
C VAL A 131 7.95 3.24 -17.69
N ASP A 132 8.51 4.05 -18.58
CA ASP A 132 9.57 3.64 -19.50
C ASP A 132 10.80 3.14 -18.73
N GLU A 133 11.44 2.09 -19.26
CA GLU A 133 12.64 1.52 -18.62
C GLU A 133 13.71 2.59 -18.44
N LYS A 134 14.29 2.68 -17.24
CA LYS A 134 15.30 3.65 -16.83
C LYS A 134 14.82 5.12 -16.85
N ALA A 135 13.56 5.41 -17.11
CA ALA A 135 13.04 6.76 -16.96
C ALA A 135 13.03 7.18 -15.49
N LYS A 136 13.48 8.38 -15.21
CA LYS A 136 13.27 9.01 -13.92
C LYS A 136 11.92 9.72 -13.97
N VAL A 137 11.03 9.37 -13.05
CA VAL A 137 9.75 10.07 -12.91
C VAL A 137 10.02 11.39 -12.19
N ASP A 138 10.42 12.38 -12.96
CA ASP A 138 10.46 13.78 -12.54
C ASP A 138 9.17 14.52 -12.94
N ALA A 139 9.09 15.80 -12.60
CA ALA A 139 7.91 16.60 -12.90
C ALA A 139 7.62 16.69 -14.41
N ALA A 140 8.64 16.74 -15.27
CA ALA A 140 8.47 16.82 -16.72
C ALA A 140 7.90 15.51 -17.28
N TYR A 141 8.44 14.37 -16.87
CA TYR A 141 7.91 13.05 -17.26
C TYR A 141 6.47 12.87 -16.74
N TYR A 142 6.23 13.22 -15.47
CA TYR A 142 4.91 13.10 -14.86
C TYR A 142 3.85 13.90 -15.63
N VAL A 143 4.11 15.18 -15.90
CA VAL A 143 3.20 16.07 -16.63
C VAL A 143 3.08 15.70 -18.11
N GLY A 144 4.18 15.31 -18.75
CA GLY A 144 4.19 15.03 -20.18
C GLY A 144 3.67 13.64 -20.58
N ARG A 145 3.67 12.68 -19.63
CA ARG A 145 3.34 11.27 -19.92
C ARG A 145 2.25 10.71 -19.02
N LEU A 146 2.41 10.75 -17.69
CA LEU A 146 1.50 10.07 -16.77
C LEU A 146 0.20 10.83 -16.52
N LEU A 147 0.27 12.12 -16.20
CA LEU A 147 -0.93 12.91 -15.90
C LEU A 147 -1.97 12.92 -17.01
N PRO A 148 -1.62 13.13 -18.30
CA PRO A 148 -2.59 13.11 -19.39
C PRO A 148 -3.36 11.78 -19.48
N GLU A 149 -2.67 10.66 -19.30
CA GLU A 149 -3.26 9.32 -19.34
C GLU A 149 -4.15 9.05 -18.12
N LEU A 150 -3.70 9.40 -16.92
CA LEU A 150 -4.49 9.27 -15.68
C LEU A 150 -5.75 10.14 -15.74
N ILE A 151 -5.66 11.37 -16.27
CA ILE A 151 -6.82 12.25 -16.42
C ILE A 151 -7.77 11.76 -17.52
N ALA A 152 -7.26 11.14 -18.58
CA ALA A 152 -8.11 10.46 -19.56
C ALA A 152 -8.93 9.33 -18.93
N ASP A 153 -8.31 8.55 -18.05
CA ASP A 153 -9.01 7.52 -17.28
C ASP A 153 -10.06 8.12 -16.32
N CYS A 154 -9.75 9.25 -15.64
CA CYS A 154 -10.74 9.97 -14.83
C CYS A 154 -11.96 10.38 -15.64
N LYS A 155 -11.76 11.01 -16.80
CA LYS A 155 -12.85 11.47 -17.67
C LYS A 155 -13.71 10.31 -18.18
N ARG A 156 -13.07 9.17 -18.48
CA ARG A 156 -13.77 7.95 -18.92
C ARG A 156 -14.62 7.32 -17.80
N LEU A 157 -14.07 7.23 -16.58
CA LEU A 157 -14.70 6.54 -15.46
C LEU A 157 -15.69 7.42 -14.67
N LEU A 158 -15.45 8.71 -14.63
CA LEU A 158 -16.20 9.70 -13.86
C LEU A 158 -16.64 10.89 -14.73
N PRO A 159 -17.45 10.67 -15.77
CA PRO A 159 -17.84 11.71 -16.73
C PRO A 159 -18.61 12.87 -16.10
N ALA A 160 -19.31 12.65 -14.99
CA ALA A 160 -20.03 13.69 -14.24
C ALA A 160 -19.11 14.61 -13.39
N GLY A 161 -17.80 14.41 -13.48
CA GLY A 161 -16.79 15.15 -12.74
C GLY A 161 -16.11 14.32 -11.66
N PHE A 162 -14.84 14.64 -11.39
CA PHE A 162 -13.99 13.90 -10.47
C PHE A 162 -13.14 14.83 -9.61
N ILE A 163 -12.58 14.27 -8.55
CA ILE A 163 -11.55 14.89 -7.72
C ILE A 163 -10.31 14.00 -7.85
N PHE A 164 -9.26 14.52 -8.48
CA PHE A 164 -8.01 13.79 -8.65
C PHE A 164 -7.19 13.80 -7.36
N GLN A 165 -6.70 12.65 -6.93
CA GLN A 165 -5.83 12.51 -5.77
C GLN A 165 -4.48 11.95 -6.19
N GLN A 166 -3.43 12.55 -5.69
CA GLN A 166 -2.04 12.11 -5.78
C GLN A 166 -1.36 12.30 -4.42
N ASP A 167 -0.25 11.62 -4.20
CA ASP A 167 0.54 11.74 -3.00
C ASP A 167 1.48 12.97 -3.00
N GLY A 168 2.30 13.09 -1.94
CA GLY A 168 3.27 14.18 -1.78
C GLY A 168 4.63 13.94 -2.44
N ALA A 169 4.75 13.07 -3.44
CA ALA A 169 6.02 12.85 -4.13
C ALA A 169 6.55 14.13 -4.81
N PRO A 170 7.88 14.33 -4.90
CA PRO A 170 8.46 15.55 -5.46
C PRO A 170 7.98 15.91 -6.87
N ALA A 171 7.75 14.90 -7.73
CA ALA A 171 7.21 15.11 -9.07
C ALA A 171 5.76 15.65 -9.03
N HIS A 172 4.95 15.20 -8.08
CA HIS A 172 3.55 15.56 -7.92
C HIS A 172 3.37 16.94 -7.28
N THR A 173 4.26 17.31 -6.36
CA THR A 173 4.20 18.61 -5.66
C THR A 173 4.91 19.73 -6.42
N ALA A 174 5.62 19.41 -7.48
CA ALA A 174 6.30 20.38 -8.33
C ALA A 174 5.30 21.40 -8.91
N ARG A 175 5.73 22.67 -9.01
CA ARG A 175 4.89 23.74 -9.56
C ARG A 175 4.32 23.37 -10.95
N LEU A 176 5.14 22.80 -11.83
CA LEU A 176 4.71 22.36 -13.15
C LEU A 176 3.49 21.41 -13.09
N ALA A 177 3.50 20.43 -12.18
CA ALA A 177 2.41 19.48 -12.02
C ALA A 177 1.14 20.15 -11.44
N GLN A 178 1.31 21.02 -10.44
CA GLN A 178 0.20 21.75 -9.83
C GLN A 178 -0.46 22.73 -10.82
N ASP A 179 0.34 23.48 -11.59
CA ASP A 179 -0.16 24.40 -12.62
C ASP A 179 -0.90 23.63 -13.72
N TRP A 180 -0.38 22.47 -14.14
CA TRP A 180 -1.04 21.63 -15.14
C TRP A 180 -2.40 21.09 -14.65
N LEU A 181 -2.45 20.62 -13.40
CA LEU A 181 -3.69 20.14 -12.78
C LEU A 181 -4.74 21.25 -12.66
N ASN A 182 -4.35 22.46 -12.27
CA ASN A 182 -5.25 23.62 -12.21
C ASN A 182 -5.94 23.90 -13.56
N VAL A 183 -5.26 23.68 -14.67
CA VAL A 183 -5.80 23.92 -16.02
C VAL A 183 -6.65 22.74 -16.52
N ASN A 184 -6.26 21.50 -16.19
CA ASN A 184 -6.79 20.29 -16.85
C ASN A 184 -7.77 19.49 -16.00
N CYS A 185 -7.86 19.75 -14.69
CA CYS A 185 -8.74 19.03 -13.77
C CYS A 185 -9.89 19.89 -13.27
N PRO A 186 -11.12 19.37 -13.21
CA PRO A 186 -12.26 20.06 -12.59
C PRO A 186 -12.09 20.21 -11.07
N GLY A 187 -11.31 19.36 -10.45
CA GLY A 187 -10.94 19.41 -9.04
C GLY A 187 -9.87 18.39 -8.69
N PHE A 188 -8.97 18.74 -7.80
CA PHE A 188 -7.95 17.84 -7.29
C PHE A 188 -7.60 18.16 -5.83
N ILE A 189 -6.88 17.27 -5.18
CA ILE A 189 -6.34 17.48 -3.84
C ILE A 189 -4.96 18.11 -4.02
N GLU A 190 -4.82 19.36 -3.58
CA GLU A 190 -3.57 20.13 -3.71
C GLU A 190 -2.46 19.54 -2.83
N LYS A 191 -1.21 19.88 -3.15
CA LYS A 191 0.00 19.36 -2.48
C LYS A 191 -0.01 19.48 -0.95
N ASP A 192 -0.60 20.56 -0.42
CA ASP A 192 -0.64 20.83 1.03
C ASP A 192 -1.89 20.27 1.71
N GLN A 193 -2.80 19.68 0.96
CA GLN A 193 -4.07 19.11 1.44
C GLN A 193 -4.01 17.61 1.68
N TRP A 194 -3.11 16.88 1.00
CA TRP A 194 -2.91 15.46 1.25
C TRP A 194 -2.00 15.22 2.46
N PRO A 195 -2.38 14.36 3.42
CA PRO A 195 -1.56 14.07 4.59
C PRO A 195 -0.21 13.45 4.18
N PRO A 196 0.93 13.95 4.67
CA PRO A 196 2.23 13.39 4.33
C PRO A 196 2.42 11.99 4.90
N ASN A 197 3.24 11.15 4.23
CA ASN A 197 3.57 9.79 4.66
C ASN A 197 2.32 8.95 5.01
N SER A 198 1.33 8.93 4.12
CA SER A 198 0.00 8.37 4.37
C SER A 198 -0.41 7.24 3.43
N PRO A 199 0.38 6.15 3.29
CA PRO A 199 -0.04 4.97 2.55
C PRO A 199 -1.26 4.30 3.20
N ASP A 200 -1.43 4.49 4.51
CA ASP A 200 -2.57 4.04 5.30
C ASP A 200 -3.90 4.73 4.92
N LEU A 201 -3.86 5.83 4.17
CA LEU A 201 -5.02 6.56 3.67
C LEU A 201 -5.27 6.36 2.17
N ASN A 202 -4.31 5.82 1.38
CA ASN A 202 -4.51 5.57 -0.04
C ASN A 202 -5.04 4.15 -0.30
N PRO A 203 -6.24 3.97 -0.90
CA PRO A 203 -6.81 2.66 -1.24
C PRO A 203 -5.88 1.76 -2.05
N LEU A 204 -5.04 2.33 -2.90
CA LEU A 204 -4.05 1.57 -3.67
C LEU A 204 -3.04 0.90 -2.74
N ASP A 205 -2.47 1.65 -1.78
CA ASP A 205 -1.48 1.13 -0.85
C ASP A 205 -2.04 0.11 0.15
N TYR A 206 -3.13 0.48 0.85
CA TYR A 206 -3.61 -0.39 1.93
C TYR A 206 -4.42 -1.60 1.45
N HIS A 207 -4.82 -1.64 0.16
CA HIS A 207 -5.64 -2.74 -0.35
C HIS A 207 -5.23 -3.24 -1.74
N VAL A 208 -5.25 -2.36 -2.77
CA VAL A 208 -5.22 -2.77 -4.18
C VAL A 208 -3.89 -3.42 -4.55
N TRP A 209 -2.78 -2.78 -4.20
CA TRP A 209 -1.45 -3.33 -4.48
C TRP A 209 -1.18 -4.64 -3.76
N GLY A 210 -1.72 -4.79 -2.54
CA GLY A 210 -1.64 -6.05 -1.79
C GLY A 210 -2.35 -7.19 -2.51
N ALA A 211 -3.59 -6.96 -2.95
CA ALA A 211 -4.38 -7.93 -3.71
C ALA A 211 -3.73 -8.28 -5.06
N MET A 212 -3.16 -7.29 -5.74
CA MET A 212 -2.44 -7.48 -6.99
C MET A 212 -1.18 -8.33 -6.81
N LEU A 213 -0.39 -8.02 -5.76
CA LEU A 213 0.81 -8.80 -5.42
C LEU A 213 0.47 -10.23 -5.05
N GLU A 214 -0.60 -10.48 -4.29
CA GLU A 214 -1.05 -11.82 -3.93
C GLU A 214 -1.38 -12.65 -5.17
N LYS A 215 -2.18 -12.10 -6.10
CA LYS A 215 -2.49 -12.78 -7.37
C LYS A 215 -1.23 -13.01 -8.20
N TYR A 216 -0.33 -12.01 -8.31
CA TYR A 216 0.94 -12.14 -9.01
C TYR A 216 1.82 -13.24 -8.40
N HIS A 217 1.90 -13.35 -7.08
CA HIS A 217 2.63 -14.43 -6.40
C HIS A 217 2.07 -15.81 -6.68
N ASN A 218 0.78 -15.93 -6.96
CA ASN A 218 0.11 -17.19 -7.24
C ASN A 218 0.17 -17.61 -8.71
N LEU A 219 0.61 -16.74 -9.62
CA LEU A 219 0.78 -17.08 -11.04
C LEU A 219 1.72 -18.26 -11.24
N ARG A 220 1.33 -19.18 -12.14
CA ARG A 220 2.14 -20.30 -12.62
C ARG A 220 1.88 -20.49 -14.10
N PRO A 221 2.91 -20.51 -14.97
CA PRO A 221 4.32 -20.22 -14.68
C PRO A 221 4.56 -18.74 -14.32
N LYS A 222 5.70 -18.46 -13.68
CA LYS A 222 6.16 -17.10 -13.43
C LYS A 222 6.68 -16.43 -14.71
N PRO A 223 6.47 -15.12 -14.92
CA PRO A 223 7.10 -14.40 -16.02
C PRO A 223 8.62 -14.41 -15.87
N LYS A 224 9.32 -14.52 -17.01
CA LYS A 224 10.78 -14.57 -17.07
C LYS A 224 11.41 -13.31 -17.66
N THR A 225 10.60 -12.46 -18.29
CA THR A 225 11.03 -11.21 -18.93
C THR A 225 10.16 -10.04 -18.47
N ILE A 226 10.66 -8.81 -18.59
CA ILE A 226 9.89 -7.59 -18.31
C ILE A 226 8.64 -7.51 -19.19
N ARG A 227 8.72 -7.95 -20.45
CA ARG A 227 7.56 -7.99 -21.36
C ARG A 227 6.47 -8.93 -20.83
N GLU A 228 6.85 -10.14 -20.44
CA GLU A 228 5.91 -11.10 -19.84
C GLU A 228 5.36 -10.60 -18.50
N LEU A 229 6.19 -9.89 -17.70
CA LEU A 229 5.75 -9.27 -16.46
C LEU A 229 4.66 -8.23 -16.72
N LYS A 230 4.83 -7.33 -17.68
CA LYS A 230 3.82 -6.33 -18.04
C LYS A 230 2.49 -6.99 -18.43
N VAL A 231 2.52 -7.98 -19.31
CA VAL A 231 1.32 -8.74 -19.72
C VAL A 231 0.66 -9.43 -18.52
N ALA A 232 1.45 -10.07 -17.67
CA ALA A 232 0.94 -10.74 -16.48
C ALA A 232 0.27 -9.76 -15.50
N LEU A 233 0.84 -8.56 -15.33
CA LEU A 233 0.27 -7.52 -14.48
C LEU A 233 -1.04 -6.98 -15.05
N GLU A 234 -1.14 -6.76 -16.37
CA GLU A 234 -2.39 -6.36 -17.03
C GLU A 234 -3.50 -7.39 -16.79
N LEU A 235 -3.22 -8.67 -17.02
CA LEU A 235 -4.19 -9.74 -16.76
C LEU A 235 -4.62 -9.82 -15.30
N VAL A 236 -3.66 -9.70 -14.36
CA VAL A 236 -3.96 -9.65 -12.92
C VAL A 236 -4.82 -8.44 -12.59
N TRP A 237 -4.53 -7.28 -13.17
CA TRP A 237 -5.27 -6.05 -12.95
C TRP A 237 -6.72 -6.16 -13.44
N GLU A 238 -6.93 -6.68 -14.65
CA GLU A 238 -8.26 -6.90 -15.21
C GLU A 238 -9.09 -7.85 -14.35
N ASP A 239 -8.48 -8.93 -13.85
CA ASP A 239 -9.12 -9.95 -13.01
C ASP A 239 -9.37 -9.50 -11.56
N LEU A 240 -8.89 -8.33 -11.13
CA LEU A 240 -9.19 -7.80 -9.79
C LEU A 240 -10.67 -7.40 -9.68
N PRO A 241 -11.43 -7.99 -8.73
CA PRO A 241 -12.83 -7.66 -8.56
C PRO A 241 -13.02 -6.22 -8.05
N GLN A 242 -13.99 -5.51 -8.61
CA GLN A 242 -14.26 -4.11 -8.26
C GLN A 242 -14.85 -3.94 -6.85
N GLU A 243 -15.60 -4.92 -6.36
CA GLU A 243 -16.30 -4.77 -5.08
C GLU A 243 -15.36 -4.58 -3.87
N PRO A 244 -14.27 -5.35 -3.69
CA PRO A 244 -13.27 -5.08 -2.64
C PRO A 244 -12.64 -3.68 -2.76
N ILE A 245 -12.39 -3.21 -3.99
CA ILE A 245 -11.89 -1.86 -4.24
C ILE A 245 -12.92 -0.81 -3.79
N ASN A 246 -14.19 -1.03 -4.10
CA ASN A 246 -15.28 -0.15 -3.64
C ASN A 246 -15.38 -0.12 -2.11
N LYS A 247 -15.19 -1.26 -1.43
CA LYS A 247 -15.13 -1.33 0.04
C LYS A 247 -13.95 -0.54 0.58
N ALA A 248 -12.78 -0.70 -0.04
CA ALA A 248 -11.59 0.08 0.32
C ALA A 248 -11.89 1.57 0.21
N ILE A 249 -12.38 2.06 -0.92
CA ILE A 249 -12.72 3.48 -1.12
C ILE A 249 -13.75 3.99 -0.09
N LYS A 250 -14.79 3.21 0.22
CA LYS A 250 -15.75 3.57 1.29
C LYS A 250 -15.08 3.71 2.66
N ASN A 251 -14.05 2.92 2.94
CA ASN A 251 -13.29 2.98 4.19
C ASN A 251 -12.40 4.23 4.30
N PHE A 252 -12.15 4.95 3.23
CA PHE A 252 -11.31 6.15 3.24
C PHE A 252 -11.76 7.18 4.28
N THR A 253 -13.05 7.50 4.32
CA THR A 253 -13.59 8.46 5.31
C THR A 253 -13.43 7.94 6.75
N LYS A 254 -13.60 6.63 6.99
CA LYS A 254 -13.34 6.03 8.31
C LYS A 254 -11.87 6.19 8.68
N ARG A 255 -10.95 5.90 7.76
CA ARG A 255 -9.49 6.03 7.97
C ARG A 255 -9.09 7.46 8.27
N LEU A 256 -9.64 8.45 7.56
CA LEU A 256 -9.43 9.86 7.88
C LEU A 256 -9.88 10.22 9.30
N ARG A 257 -11.07 9.74 9.73
CA ARG A 257 -11.55 9.96 11.10
C ARG A 257 -10.62 9.33 12.13
N THR A 258 -10.21 8.08 11.90
CA THR A 258 -9.28 7.38 12.79
C THR A 258 -7.92 8.11 12.84
N CYS A 259 -7.45 8.68 11.72
CA CYS A 259 -6.24 9.51 11.70
C CYS A 259 -6.38 10.76 12.59
N VAL A 260 -7.54 11.40 12.55
CA VAL A 260 -7.83 12.55 13.43
C VAL A 260 -7.90 12.09 14.91
N GLU A 261 -8.59 11.00 15.21
CA GLU A 261 -8.72 10.44 16.57
C GLU A 261 -7.39 10.00 17.17
N THR A 262 -6.41 9.61 16.33
CA THR A 262 -5.05 9.25 16.76
C THR A 262 -4.09 10.44 16.80
N GLY A 263 -4.58 11.68 16.60
CA GLY A 263 -3.73 12.85 16.54
C GLY A 263 -2.74 12.87 15.37
N GLY A 264 -3.11 12.25 14.23
CA GLY A 264 -2.24 12.10 13.04
C GLY A 264 -1.27 10.92 13.11
N GLY A 265 -1.29 10.12 14.18
CA GLY A 265 -0.46 8.92 14.33
C GLY A 265 -0.90 7.74 13.46
N HIS A 266 -0.29 6.57 13.71
CA HIS A 266 -0.65 5.32 13.04
C HIS A 266 -2.07 4.87 13.35
N ILE A 267 -2.78 4.38 12.34
CA ILE A 267 -4.20 4.01 12.43
C ILE A 267 -4.47 2.51 12.31
N GLU A 268 -3.49 1.72 11.85
CA GLU A 268 -3.68 0.31 11.50
C GLU A 268 -4.14 -0.55 12.68
N HIS A 269 -3.78 -0.17 13.89
CA HIS A 269 -4.17 -0.87 15.11
C HIS A 269 -5.60 -0.59 15.58
N LYS A 270 -6.29 0.37 14.94
CA LYS A 270 -7.67 0.77 15.26
C LYS A 270 -8.70 0.45 14.17
N LEU A 271 -8.25 -0.16 13.06
CA LEU A 271 -9.08 -0.43 11.88
C LEU A 271 -9.74 -1.81 11.88
#